data_d991759c03268a444a51a7a83f9ee947
#
_entry.id   d991759c03268a444a51a7a83f9ee947
#
_cell.length_a   1.000
_cell.length_b   1.000
_cell.length_c   1.000
_cell.angle_alpha   90.00
_cell.angle_beta   90.00
_cell.angle_gamma   90.00
#
_symmetry.space_group_name_H-M   'P 1'
#
loop_
_entity.id
_entity.type
_entity.pdbx_description
1 polymer ?
#
loop_
_entity_poly.entity_id
_entity_poly.type
_entity_poly.pdbx_seq_one_letter_code
_entity_poly.pdbx_strand_id
1 'polypeptide(L)'
;MSYFPFFMEMEGRPGLIVGGGTVACRKVEKLLPYGPRLTVVAPEIAPEIAAVKGLTLLRRPFCPEDLEGMAFVISAAPPVNRQVAELCHERHLPVNVVDNRELCSFLFPALVKRGSLSVGISTGGASPTAAIYLKEQIAALLPENFEELLAFLDSLRPMLKAEIPEEARRSKAFSRLFRSCMAAERPLTSQEVRAILDEPH
;
A
#
# COMPACT_ATOMS: atom_id res chain seq x y z
N MET A 1 -12.78 17.09 -9.15
CA MET A 1 -12.44 16.60 -7.79
C MET A 1 -10.92 16.58 -7.66
N SER A 2 -10.39 17.13 -6.55
CA SER A 2 -8.96 17.11 -6.24
C SER A 2 -8.69 16.07 -5.15
N TYR A 3 -7.71 15.19 -5.38
CA TYR A 3 -7.30 14.17 -4.41
C TYR A 3 -5.92 14.51 -3.87
N PHE A 4 -5.77 14.51 -2.55
CA PHE A 4 -4.47 14.66 -1.90
C PHE A 4 -3.93 13.26 -1.54
N PRO A 5 -2.69 12.91 -1.95
CA PRO A 5 -2.09 11.64 -1.59
C PRO A 5 -1.59 11.66 -0.15
N PHE A 6 -2.04 10.72 0.65
CA PHE A 6 -1.48 10.41 1.96
C PHE A 6 -1.44 8.90 2.18
N PHE A 7 -0.54 8.45 3.01
CA PHE A 7 -0.44 7.04 3.37
C PHE A 7 -1.13 6.81 4.71
N MET A 8 -1.93 5.74 4.76
CA MET A 8 -2.57 5.27 5.99
C MET A 8 -1.91 3.97 6.44
N GLU A 9 -1.66 3.86 7.73
CA GLU A 9 -1.29 2.58 8.31
C GLU A 9 -2.48 1.62 8.22
N MET A 10 -2.24 0.44 7.65
CA MET A 10 -3.29 -0.55 7.40
C MET A 10 -3.14 -1.79 8.29
N GLU A 11 -1.96 -1.98 8.90
CA GLU A 11 -1.68 -3.16 9.73
C GLU A 11 -2.75 -3.36 10.82
N GLY A 12 -3.35 -4.54 10.84
CA GLY A 12 -4.41 -4.89 11.79
C GLY A 12 -5.74 -4.14 11.66
N ARG A 13 -5.87 -3.18 10.72
CA ARG A 13 -7.13 -2.43 10.56
C ARG A 13 -8.23 -3.29 9.94
N PRO A 14 -9.45 -3.27 10.48
CA PRO A 14 -10.57 -4.01 9.92
C PRO A 14 -11.05 -3.36 8.62
N GLY A 15 -11.12 -4.15 7.55
CA GLY A 15 -11.61 -3.72 6.24
C GLY A 15 -12.68 -4.66 5.70
N LEU A 16 -13.73 -4.09 5.10
CA LEU A 16 -14.80 -4.85 4.47
C LEU A 16 -14.69 -4.80 2.95
N ILE A 17 -14.82 -5.96 2.32
CA ILE A 17 -14.98 -6.09 0.87
C ILE A 17 -16.35 -6.67 0.60
N VAL A 18 -17.21 -5.88 -0.04
CA VAL A 18 -18.54 -6.29 -0.49
C VAL A 18 -18.45 -6.77 -1.92
N GLY A 19 -18.67 -8.06 -2.13
CA GLY A 19 -18.49 -8.74 -3.40
C GLY A 19 -17.45 -9.86 -3.32
N GLY A 20 -17.67 -10.94 -4.07
CA GLY A 20 -16.86 -12.16 -4.02
C GLY A 20 -16.25 -12.59 -5.36
N GLY A 21 -16.33 -11.75 -6.40
CA GLY A 21 -15.86 -12.06 -7.75
C GLY A 21 -14.40 -11.65 -8.00
N THR A 22 -13.98 -11.74 -9.28
CA THR A 22 -12.61 -11.44 -9.74
C THR A 22 -12.11 -10.04 -9.34
N VAL A 23 -12.99 -9.03 -9.34
CA VAL A 23 -12.61 -7.67 -8.97
C VAL A 23 -12.31 -7.58 -7.47
N ALA A 24 -13.13 -8.21 -6.64
CA ALA A 24 -12.89 -8.32 -5.20
C ALA A 24 -11.58 -9.05 -4.92
N CYS A 25 -11.29 -10.14 -5.63
CA CYS A 25 -10.04 -10.89 -5.52
C CYS A 25 -8.82 -9.98 -5.73
N ARG A 26 -8.78 -9.21 -6.81
CA ARG A 26 -7.71 -8.24 -7.09
C ARG A 26 -7.56 -7.17 -6.00
N LYS A 27 -8.65 -6.81 -5.30
CA LYS A 27 -8.58 -5.86 -4.18
C LYS A 27 -8.00 -6.51 -2.94
N VAL A 28 -8.40 -7.75 -2.64
CA VAL A 28 -7.79 -8.57 -1.59
C VAL A 28 -6.28 -8.67 -1.80
N GLU A 29 -5.83 -9.14 -2.96
CA GLU A 29 -4.42 -9.30 -3.31
C GLU A 29 -3.60 -8.03 -3.13
N LYS A 30 -4.15 -6.88 -3.52
CA LYS A 30 -3.47 -5.58 -3.38
C LYS A 30 -3.37 -5.10 -1.94
N LEU A 31 -4.29 -5.50 -1.07
CA LEU A 31 -4.33 -5.06 0.33
C LEU A 31 -3.54 -5.97 1.26
N LEU A 32 -3.48 -7.27 0.98
CA LEU A 32 -2.78 -8.25 1.83
C LEU A 32 -1.36 -7.83 2.24
N PRO A 33 -0.50 -7.29 1.33
CA PRO A 33 0.86 -6.87 1.70
C PRO A 33 0.93 -5.71 2.71
N TYR A 34 -0.21 -5.11 3.06
CA TYR A 34 -0.31 -4.01 4.02
C TYR A 34 -0.93 -4.44 5.36
N GLY A 35 -1.23 -5.74 5.54
CA GLY A 35 -1.63 -6.34 6.80
C GLY A 35 -3.01 -6.00 7.37
N PRO A 36 -4.03 -5.53 6.61
CA PRO A 36 -5.37 -5.32 7.17
C PRO A 36 -6.05 -6.65 7.50
N ARG A 37 -6.96 -6.63 8.46
CA ARG A 37 -7.87 -7.73 8.74
C ARG A 37 -9.09 -7.60 7.82
N LEU A 38 -9.14 -8.41 6.77
CA LEU A 38 -10.18 -8.31 5.74
C LEU A 38 -11.34 -9.27 6.02
N THR A 39 -12.55 -8.72 5.91
CA THR A 39 -13.80 -9.47 5.83
C THR A 39 -14.35 -9.35 4.41
N VAL A 40 -14.71 -10.46 3.79
CA VAL A 40 -15.35 -10.51 2.48
C VAL A 40 -16.78 -10.98 2.66
N VAL A 41 -17.74 -10.19 2.20
CA VAL A 41 -19.17 -10.54 2.23
C VAL A 41 -19.73 -10.63 0.81
N ALA A 42 -20.26 -11.79 0.46
CA ALA A 42 -20.96 -12.04 -0.80
C ALA A 42 -21.73 -13.36 -0.71
N PRO A 43 -22.87 -13.51 -1.42
CA PRO A 43 -23.56 -14.80 -1.55
C PRO A 43 -22.65 -15.88 -2.15
N GLU A 44 -21.86 -15.51 -3.17
CA GLU A 44 -20.89 -16.36 -3.82
C GLU A 44 -19.50 -15.74 -3.69
N ILE A 45 -18.53 -16.53 -3.24
CA ILE A 45 -17.13 -16.12 -3.07
C ILE A 45 -16.26 -17.04 -3.92
N ALA A 46 -15.50 -16.44 -4.82
CA ALA A 46 -14.62 -17.13 -5.74
C ALA A 46 -13.60 -18.01 -4.99
N PRO A 47 -13.24 -19.19 -5.54
CA PRO A 47 -12.28 -20.11 -4.92
C PRO A 47 -10.93 -19.45 -4.60
N GLU A 48 -10.49 -18.52 -5.44
CA GLU A 48 -9.22 -17.79 -5.27
C GLU A 48 -9.24 -16.95 -3.98
N ILE A 49 -10.37 -16.28 -3.68
CA ILE A 49 -10.54 -15.54 -2.41
C ILE A 49 -10.60 -16.52 -1.25
N ALA A 50 -11.35 -17.62 -1.42
CA ALA A 50 -11.54 -18.62 -0.35
C ALA A 50 -10.24 -19.33 0.02
N ALA A 51 -9.28 -19.42 -0.89
CA ALA A 51 -7.97 -20.02 -0.65
C ALA A 51 -7.01 -19.12 0.15
N VAL A 52 -7.31 -17.82 0.25
CA VAL A 52 -6.47 -16.86 1.00
C VAL A 52 -6.65 -17.06 2.49
N LYS A 53 -5.55 -17.34 3.19
CA LYS A 53 -5.56 -17.51 4.66
C LYS A 53 -5.74 -16.14 5.36
N GLY A 54 -6.40 -16.17 6.51
CA GLY A 54 -6.57 -14.97 7.35
C GLY A 54 -7.73 -14.06 6.97
N LEU A 55 -8.51 -14.39 5.94
CA LEU A 55 -9.75 -13.68 5.61
C LEU A 55 -10.92 -14.21 6.45
N THR A 56 -11.82 -13.29 6.84
CA THR A 56 -13.15 -13.64 7.33
C THR A 56 -14.10 -13.68 6.13
N LEU A 57 -14.78 -14.80 5.90
CA LEU A 57 -15.67 -15.00 4.76
C LEU A 57 -17.11 -15.13 5.22
N LEU A 58 -17.97 -14.20 4.77
CA LEU A 58 -19.41 -14.20 5.05
C LEU A 58 -20.16 -14.54 3.77
N ARG A 59 -20.58 -15.79 3.63
CA ARG A 59 -21.30 -16.29 2.44
C ARG A 59 -22.80 -15.99 2.55
N ARG A 60 -23.15 -14.71 2.43
CA ARG A 60 -24.50 -14.18 2.46
C ARG A 60 -24.57 -12.82 1.77
N PRO A 61 -25.75 -12.28 1.48
CA PRO A 61 -25.88 -10.89 1.07
C PRO A 61 -25.31 -9.93 2.12
N PHE A 62 -24.85 -8.77 1.65
CA PHE A 62 -24.44 -7.64 2.50
C PHE A 62 -25.62 -7.15 3.34
N CYS A 63 -25.36 -6.78 4.59
CA CYS A 63 -26.28 -6.07 5.45
C CYS A 63 -25.58 -4.86 6.12
N PRO A 64 -26.34 -3.81 6.53
CA PRO A 64 -25.77 -2.57 7.09
C PRO A 64 -24.89 -2.77 8.34
N GLU A 65 -25.12 -3.85 9.09
CA GLU A 65 -24.37 -4.22 10.28
C GLU A 65 -22.93 -4.65 9.96
N ASP A 66 -22.68 -5.09 8.73
CA ASP A 66 -21.32 -5.45 8.27
C ASP A 66 -20.36 -4.26 8.27
N LEU A 67 -20.86 -3.04 8.30
CA LEU A 67 -20.07 -1.81 8.37
C LEU A 67 -19.57 -1.49 9.79
N GLU A 68 -20.12 -2.16 10.81
CA GLU A 68 -19.78 -1.86 12.21
C GLU A 68 -18.33 -2.18 12.53
N GLY A 69 -17.63 -1.20 13.10
CA GLY A 69 -16.23 -1.34 13.47
C GLY A 69 -15.23 -1.39 12.29
N MET A 70 -15.68 -1.21 11.05
CA MET A 70 -14.79 -1.18 9.89
C MET A 70 -14.05 0.16 9.79
N ALA A 71 -12.78 0.11 9.36
CA ALA A 71 -11.97 1.29 9.11
C ALA A 71 -12.06 1.78 7.66
N PHE A 72 -12.41 0.89 6.72
CA PHE A 72 -12.63 1.19 5.32
C PHE A 72 -13.48 0.11 4.64
N VAL A 73 -14.09 0.48 3.52
CA VAL A 73 -14.94 -0.42 2.71
C VAL A 73 -14.56 -0.37 1.25
N ILE A 74 -14.60 -1.53 0.60
CA ILE A 74 -14.50 -1.65 -0.85
C ILE A 74 -15.76 -2.34 -1.34
N SER A 75 -16.52 -1.66 -2.21
CA SER A 75 -17.72 -2.22 -2.82
C SER A 75 -17.44 -2.62 -4.26
N ALA A 76 -17.50 -3.93 -4.52
CA ALA A 76 -17.30 -4.58 -5.80
C ALA A 76 -18.50 -5.47 -6.15
N ALA A 77 -19.70 -5.06 -5.77
CA ALA A 77 -20.97 -5.76 -5.97
C ALA A 77 -21.98 -4.79 -6.60
N PRO A 78 -22.05 -4.69 -7.95
CA PRO A 78 -22.85 -3.69 -8.66
C PRO A 78 -24.29 -3.52 -8.15
N PRO A 79 -25.04 -4.59 -7.80
CA PRO A 79 -26.40 -4.45 -7.31
C PRO A 79 -26.56 -3.65 -6.03
N VAL A 80 -25.53 -3.63 -5.17
CA VAL A 80 -25.59 -2.96 -3.85
C VAL A 80 -24.58 -1.82 -3.70
N ASN A 81 -23.77 -1.53 -4.70
CA ASN A 81 -22.71 -0.52 -4.65
C ASN A 81 -23.21 0.84 -4.17
N ARG A 82 -24.36 1.31 -4.68
CA ARG A 82 -24.94 2.60 -4.29
C ARG A 82 -25.38 2.59 -2.82
N GLN A 83 -26.06 1.56 -2.39
CA GLN A 83 -26.52 1.39 -1.00
C GLN A 83 -25.31 1.39 -0.05
N VAL A 84 -24.25 0.62 -0.35
CA VAL A 84 -23.03 0.56 0.44
C VAL A 84 -22.38 1.94 0.55
N ALA A 85 -22.29 2.66 -0.56
CA ALA A 85 -21.69 4.00 -0.59
C ALA A 85 -22.47 4.99 0.26
N GLU A 86 -23.79 5.04 0.12
CA GLU A 86 -24.68 5.93 0.90
C GLU A 86 -24.51 5.68 2.40
N LEU A 87 -24.59 4.44 2.85
CA LEU A 87 -24.38 4.05 4.24
C LEU A 87 -22.99 4.40 4.76
N CYS A 88 -21.96 4.23 3.93
CA CYS A 88 -20.60 4.63 4.30
C CYS A 88 -20.45 6.14 4.45
N HIS A 89 -21.03 6.92 3.54
CA HIS A 89 -21.01 8.39 3.61
C HIS A 89 -21.74 8.91 4.85
N GLU A 90 -22.92 8.37 5.17
CA GLU A 90 -23.66 8.70 6.39
C GLU A 90 -22.85 8.44 7.67
N ARG A 91 -22.05 7.37 7.66
CA ARG A 91 -21.21 6.96 8.80
C ARG A 91 -19.79 7.55 8.78
N HIS A 92 -19.47 8.42 7.82
CA HIS A 92 -18.13 8.95 7.58
C HIS A 92 -17.05 7.86 7.41
N LEU A 93 -17.44 6.71 6.88
CA LEU A 93 -16.59 5.55 6.66
C LEU A 93 -15.96 5.63 5.26
N PRO A 94 -14.63 5.57 5.14
CA PRO A 94 -13.96 5.58 3.85
C PRO A 94 -14.45 4.45 2.95
N VAL A 95 -14.86 4.80 1.72
CA VAL A 95 -15.38 3.83 0.75
C VAL A 95 -14.76 3.99 -0.63
N ASN A 96 -14.41 2.86 -1.25
CA ASN A 96 -14.06 2.77 -2.67
C ASN A 96 -15.09 1.90 -3.39
N VAL A 97 -15.78 2.46 -4.35
CA VAL A 97 -16.76 1.76 -5.19
C VAL A 97 -16.13 1.49 -6.55
N VAL A 98 -16.11 0.21 -6.93
CA VAL A 98 -15.52 -0.20 -8.20
C VAL A 98 -16.34 0.35 -9.36
N ASP A 99 -15.65 0.87 -10.36
CA ASP A 99 -16.18 1.45 -11.59
C ASP A 99 -17.15 2.64 -11.39
N ASN A 100 -17.20 3.21 -10.16
CA ASN A 100 -18.00 4.39 -9.89
C ASN A 100 -17.26 5.39 -8.99
N ARG A 101 -16.54 6.30 -9.66
CA ARG A 101 -15.70 7.30 -8.98
C ARG A 101 -16.51 8.29 -8.12
N GLU A 102 -17.72 8.62 -8.52
CA GLU A 102 -18.53 9.64 -7.82
C GLU A 102 -18.97 9.16 -6.44
N LEU A 103 -19.07 7.84 -6.27
CA LEU A 103 -19.41 7.22 -5.00
C LEU A 103 -18.19 6.97 -4.09
N CYS A 104 -16.97 7.23 -4.58
CA CYS A 104 -15.74 6.97 -3.82
C CYS A 104 -15.36 8.15 -2.93
N SER A 105 -15.00 7.90 -1.67
CA SER A 105 -14.30 8.87 -0.83
C SER A 105 -12.78 8.75 -0.93
N PHE A 106 -12.24 7.61 -1.41
CA PHE A 106 -10.83 7.43 -1.72
C PHE A 106 -10.63 6.62 -3.01
N LEU A 107 -9.46 6.75 -3.63
CA LEU A 107 -9.12 6.02 -4.85
C LEU A 107 -8.05 4.95 -4.59
N PHE A 108 -8.14 3.84 -5.35
CA PHE A 108 -7.04 2.89 -5.47
C PHE A 108 -6.07 3.35 -6.56
N PRO A 109 -4.83 3.68 -6.20
CA PRO A 109 -3.81 4.05 -7.18
C PRO A 109 -3.27 2.81 -7.93
N ALA A 110 -2.52 3.04 -9.01
CA ALA A 110 -1.55 2.06 -9.48
C ALA A 110 -0.40 2.01 -8.47
N LEU A 111 -0.02 0.81 -8.03
CA LEU A 111 0.90 0.62 -6.91
C LEU A 111 2.19 -0.06 -7.35
N VAL A 112 3.33 0.47 -6.86
CA VAL A 112 4.60 -0.24 -6.79
C VAL A 112 4.89 -0.53 -5.32
N LYS A 113 5.13 -1.80 -4.98
CA LYS A 113 5.49 -2.25 -3.64
C LYS A 113 6.80 -3.03 -3.70
N ARG A 114 7.78 -2.65 -2.85
CA ARG A 114 9.05 -3.36 -2.65
C ARG A 114 9.44 -3.21 -1.17
N GLY A 115 9.23 -4.24 -0.37
CA GLY A 115 9.42 -4.17 1.07
C GLY A 115 8.68 -2.98 1.69
N SER A 116 9.37 -2.08 2.37
CA SER A 116 8.81 -0.86 2.97
C SER A 116 8.45 0.23 1.94
N LEU A 117 8.99 0.18 0.70
CA LEU A 117 8.61 1.13 -0.34
C LEU A 117 7.17 0.92 -0.77
N SER A 118 6.42 2.01 -0.85
CA SER A 118 5.12 2.06 -1.50
C SER A 118 5.04 3.32 -2.35
N VAL A 119 4.72 3.17 -3.64
CA VAL A 119 4.48 4.28 -4.57
C VAL A 119 3.07 4.19 -5.10
N GLY A 120 2.25 5.19 -4.81
CA GLY A 120 0.89 5.30 -5.32
C GLY A 120 0.82 6.31 -6.47
N ILE A 121 0.32 5.88 -7.63
CA ILE A 121 0.22 6.71 -8.84
C ILE A 121 -1.24 6.87 -9.20
N SER A 122 -1.71 8.11 -9.24
CA SER A 122 -3.08 8.44 -9.63
C SER A 122 -3.07 9.59 -10.63
N THR A 123 -3.84 9.44 -11.69
CA THR A 123 -4.12 10.51 -12.66
C THR A 123 -5.45 11.20 -12.38
N GLY A 124 -5.99 10.97 -11.17
CA GLY A 124 -7.32 11.48 -10.81
C GLY A 124 -8.45 10.89 -11.68
N GLY A 125 -8.21 9.74 -12.34
CA GLY A 125 -9.15 9.11 -13.26
C GLY A 125 -9.04 9.59 -14.72
N ALA A 126 -8.13 10.53 -15.02
CA ALA A 126 -7.95 11.04 -16.38
C ALA A 126 -7.40 9.98 -17.35
N SER A 127 -6.46 9.13 -16.88
CA SER A 127 -5.89 8.09 -17.73
C SER A 127 -5.36 6.92 -16.90
N PRO A 128 -6.12 5.84 -16.76
CA PRO A 128 -5.63 4.59 -16.15
C PRO A 128 -4.37 4.05 -16.84
N THR A 129 -4.30 4.16 -18.17
CA THR A 129 -3.15 3.73 -18.97
C THR A 129 -1.87 4.49 -18.60
N ALA A 130 -1.96 5.82 -18.43
CA ALA A 130 -0.81 6.61 -18.00
C ALA A 130 -0.33 6.22 -16.59
N ALA A 131 -1.27 5.93 -15.68
CA ALA A 131 -0.90 5.46 -14.34
C ALA A 131 -0.19 4.10 -14.36
N ILE A 132 -0.62 3.18 -15.23
CA ILE A 132 0.03 1.87 -15.43
C ILE A 132 1.41 2.06 -16.06
N TYR A 133 1.54 2.86 -17.10
CA TYR A 133 2.81 3.15 -17.74
C TYR A 133 3.84 3.70 -16.74
N LEU A 134 3.46 4.71 -15.96
CA LEU A 134 4.35 5.29 -14.95
C LEU A 134 4.71 4.28 -13.86
N LYS A 135 3.77 3.41 -13.46
CA LYS A 135 4.05 2.32 -12.53
C LYS A 135 5.17 1.40 -13.06
N GLU A 136 5.08 1.02 -14.34
CA GLU A 136 6.08 0.15 -14.99
C GLU A 136 7.44 0.82 -15.07
N GLN A 137 7.48 2.11 -15.44
CA GLN A 137 8.74 2.88 -15.49
C GLN A 137 9.38 2.97 -14.09
N ILE A 138 8.60 3.29 -13.06
CA ILE A 138 9.12 3.37 -11.68
C ILE A 138 9.60 1.99 -11.21
N ALA A 139 8.85 0.93 -11.50
CA ALA A 139 9.24 -0.42 -11.12
C ALA A 139 10.57 -0.86 -11.79
N ALA A 140 10.80 -0.44 -13.04
CA ALA A 140 12.02 -0.73 -13.79
C ALA A 140 13.27 0.05 -13.28
N LEU A 141 13.07 1.18 -12.59
CA LEU A 141 14.17 1.94 -11.98
C LEU A 141 14.69 1.30 -10.69
N LEU A 142 13.97 0.36 -10.11
CA LEU A 142 14.31 -0.23 -8.82
C LEU A 142 15.08 -1.55 -9.05
N PRO A 143 16.25 -1.74 -8.40
CA PRO A 143 16.93 -3.04 -8.39
C PRO A 143 16.01 -4.14 -7.84
N GLU A 144 16.23 -5.39 -8.25
CA GLU A 144 15.42 -6.53 -7.77
C GLU A 144 15.45 -6.68 -6.26
N ASN A 145 16.61 -6.43 -5.65
CA ASN A 145 16.84 -6.50 -4.20
C ASN A 145 16.60 -5.19 -3.44
N PHE A 146 15.83 -4.26 -4.00
CA PHE A 146 15.58 -2.95 -3.38
C PHE A 146 14.99 -3.04 -1.96
N GLU A 147 14.21 -4.08 -1.69
CA GLU A 147 13.69 -4.37 -0.34
C GLU A 147 14.82 -4.60 0.66
N GLU A 148 15.81 -5.42 0.28
CA GLU A 148 16.98 -5.71 1.13
C GLU A 148 17.82 -4.45 1.38
N LEU A 149 17.97 -3.60 0.34
CA LEU A 149 18.67 -2.32 0.47
C LEU A 149 17.98 -1.39 1.47
N LEU A 150 16.66 -1.30 1.44
CA LEU A 150 15.91 -0.47 2.39
C LEU A 150 15.98 -1.02 3.82
N ALA A 151 15.84 -2.33 3.99
CA ALA A 151 15.97 -2.97 5.31
C ALA A 151 17.37 -2.78 5.90
N PHE A 152 18.41 -2.91 5.08
CA PHE A 152 19.79 -2.63 5.48
C PHE A 152 19.97 -1.18 5.91
N LEU A 153 19.53 -0.21 5.10
CA LEU A 153 19.64 1.22 5.45
C LEU A 153 18.88 1.57 6.72
N ASP A 154 17.72 0.97 6.93
CA ASP A 154 16.94 1.17 8.16
C ASP A 154 17.69 0.62 9.39
N SER A 155 18.36 -0.52 9.26
CA SER A 155 19.17 -1.11 10.34
C SER A 155 20.34 -0.23 10.77
N LEU A 156 20.84 0.64 9.88
CA LEU A 156 21.92 1.58 10.20
C LEU A 156 21.45 2.83 10.98
N ARG A 157 20.15 3.14 11.00
CA ARG A 157 19.62 4.35 11.63
C ARG A 157 19.99 4.52 13.10
N PRO A 158 19.88 3.50 13.98
CA PRO A 158 20.24 3.65 15.39
C PRO A 158 21.72 4.00 15.56
N MET A 159 22.62 3.32 14.85
CA MET A 159 24.07 3.57 14.88
C MET A 159 24.38 5.00 14.41
N LEU A 160 23.85 5.41 13.26
CA LEU A 160 24.09 6.75 12.72
C LEU A 160 23.51 7.85 13.61
N LYS A 161 22.41 7.61 14.30
CA LYS A 161 21.85 8.56 15.26
C LYS A 161 22.76 8.72 16.50
N ALA A 162 23.40 7.65 16.93
CA ALA A 162 24.33 7.67 18.07
C ALA A 162 25.67 8.33 17.70
N GLU A 163 26.23 8.01 16.53
CA GLU A 163 27.56 8.49 16.10
C GLU A 163 27.54 9.90 15.49
N ILE A 164 26.40 10.30 14.86
CA ILE A 164 26.23 11.60 14.18
C ILE A 164 24.98 12.30 14.74
N PRO A 165 25.11 13.00 15.89
CA PRO A 165 23.97 13.71 16.49
C PRO A 165 23.41 14.83 15.61
N GLU A 166 24.26 15.51 14.84
CA GLU A 166 23.87 16.60 13.96
C GLU A 166 23.05 16.07 12.76
N GLU A 167 21.81 16.57 12.62
CA GLU A 167 20.85 16.08 11.62
C GLU A 167 21.33 16.31 10.19
N ALA A 168 21.90 17.48 9.88
CA ALA A 168 22.38 17.80 8.54
C ALA A 168 23.52 16.87 8.08
N ARG A 169 24.48 16.58 8.97
CA ARG A 169 25.57 15.63 8.70
C ARG A 169 25.04 14.20 8.54
N ARG A 170 24.14 13.79 9.42
CA ARG A 170 23.52 12.48 9.35
C ARG A 170 22.72 12.28 8.05
N SER A 171 22.00 13.30 7.57
CA SER A 171 21.28 13.27 6.28
C SER A 171 22.24 13.10 5.11
N LYS A 172 23.38 13.81 5.11
CA LYS A 172 24.42 13.63 4.09
C LYS A 172 25.00 12.21 4.10
N ALA A 173 25.31 11.68 5.29
CA ALA A 173 25.83 10.32 5.45
C ALA A 173 24.82 9.29 4.89
N PHE A 174 23.54 9.40 5.23
CA PHE A 174 22.50 8.55 4.67
C PHE A 174 22.40 8.62 3.14
N SER A 175 22.49 9.84 2.59
CA SER A 175 22.44 10.03 1.13
C SER A 175 23.61 9.35 0.42
N ARG A 176 24.81 9.38 1.02
CA ARG A 176 26.00 8.72 0.48
C ARG A 176 25.85 7.20 0.55
N LEU A 177 25.46 6.67 1.71
CA LEU A 177 25.21 5.24 1.90
C LEU A 177 24.16 4.71 0.91
N PHE A 178 23.04 5.42 0.76
CA PHE A 178 22.01 5.05 -0.19
C PHE A 178 22.54 4.99 -1.64
N ARG A 179 23.27 6.04 -2.08
CA ARG A 179 23.84 6.09 -3.43
C ARG A 179 24.85 4.96 -3.65
N SER A 180 25.66 4.62 -2.67
CA SER A 180 26.65 3.53 -2.74
C SER A 180 25.94 2.17 -2.79
N CYS A 181 24.86 1.95 -2.02
CA CYS A 181 24.05 0.74 -2.12
C CYS A 181 23.43 0.60 -3.52
N MET A 182 22.88 1.70 -4.06
CA MET A 182 22.28 1.70 -5.40
C MET A 182 23.31 1.41 -6.49
N ALA A 183 24.51 1.98 -6.40
CA ALA A 183 25.58 1.74 -7.36
C ALA A 183 26.15 0.31 -7.27
N ALA A 184 26.18 -0.28 -6.08
CA ALA A 184 26.64 -1.64 -5.85
C ALA A 184 25.54 -2.69 -6.10
N GLU A 185 24.28 -2.27 -6.20
CA GLU A 185 23.08 -3.12 -6.27
C GLU A 185 23.03 -4.19 -5.16
N ARG A 186 23.58 -3.87 -3.98
CA ARG A 186 23.60 -4.74 -2.80
C ARG A 186 23.75 -3.93 -1.50
N PRO A 187 23.41 -4.51 -0.33
CA PRO A 187 23.84 -3.99 0.94
C PRO A 187 25.39 -3.84 1.01
N LEU A 188 25.85 -2.78 1.65
CA LEU A 188 27.29 -2.55 1.87
C LEU A 188 27.81 -3.42 3.02
N THR A 189 29.09 -3.78 2.96
CA THR A 189 29.79 -4.40 4.07
C THR A 189 30.04 -3.38 5.17
N SER A 190 30.28 -3.85 6.40
CA SER A 190 30.63 -2.96 7.53
C SER A 190 31.85 -2.10 7.25
N GLN A 191 32.83 -2.61 6.50
CA GLN A 191 34.03 -1.88 6.11
C GLN A 191 33.72 -0.74 5.13
N GLU A 192 32.88 -0.99 4.13
CA GLU A 192 32.42 0.03 3.18
C GLU A 192 31.60 1.13 3.87
N VAL A 193 30.73 0.74 4.82
CA VAL A 193 30.00 1.72 5.62
C VAL A 193 30.93 2.62 6.40
N ARG A 194 31.93 2.06 7.09
CA ARG A 194 32.93 2.84 7.85
C ARG A 194 33.71 3.77 6.94
N ALA A 195 34.23 3.28 5.81
CA ALA A 195 34.94 4.11 4.84
C ALA A 195 34.14 5.34 4.39
N ILE A 196 32.83 5.17 4.14
CA ILE A 196 31.94 6.27 3.75
C ILE A 196 31.73 7.27 4.90
N LEU A 197 31.66 6.81 6.14
CA LEU A 197 31.43 7.67 7.30
C LEU A 197 32.69 8.45 7.70
N ASP A 198 33.88 7.87 7.48
CA ASP A 198 35.19 8.47 7.83
C ASP A 198 35.68 9.51 6.80
N GLU A 199 35.08 9.53 5.58
CA GLU A 199 35.42 10.56 4.60
C GLU A 199 35.00 11.96 5.07
N PRO A 200 35.88 12.95 4.95
CA PRO A 200 35.60 14.34 5.35
C PRO A 200 34.43 14.91 4.55
N HIS A 201 33.61 15.68 5.24
CA HIS A 201 32.32 16.25 4.75
C HIS A 201 32.50 17.57 4.02
#